data_88c16c544d4e9d2bdf111c8a418e4809
#
_entry.id   88c16c544d4e9d2bdf111c8a418e4809
#
_cell.length_a   1.000
_cell.length_b   1.000
_cell.length_c   1.000
_cell.angle_alpha   90.00
_cell.angle_beta   90.00
_cell.angle_gamma   90.00
#
_symmetry.space_group_name_H-M   'P 1'
#
loop_
_entity.id
_entity.type
_entity.pdbx_description
1 polymer ?
#
loop_
_entity_poly.entity_id
_entity_poly.type
_entity_poly.pdbx_seq_one_letter_code
_entity_poly.pdbx_strand_id
1 'polypeptide(L)'
;STIDKITDTDDENIAMQIMAKGAAQLIKKLYTKNEINGFIALGGTMGTDLALECASSLPLGFPKYIVSTVAFSPLIPPDRMPADLQMILWAGGLYGLNDICKSSLSQAAGSIVGSASTVEKPDFKKPLVGMTSLGKSTLSYMVHLKPELEKRGFDTAVFHSTGMGGRAFENLASENKFSLVIDFCLQEFTNYVHGSIVNSGKDRLVNAGKNAIPQIVAPGASDLVDIQSWGEKPVRFKGREYHAHNRLIGSFSLSKRDREKTAKNIAKTLAKAKGRTHVLIPMRGIQEWDKEGEALYDPEGLSHFCKTLKREISDPVTFDELDCHINDKEFSTKTLEIVDEWIKTGVIKF
;
A
#
# COMPACT_ATOMS: atom_id res chain seq x y z
N SER A 1 24.89 10.32 16.39
CA SER A 1 24.81 10.03 17.81
C SER A 1 26.18 9.59 18.29
N THR A 2 26.61 10.10 19.43
CA THR A 2 27.81 9.63 20.10
C THR A 2 27.46 8.42 20.97
N ILE A 3 28.44 7.55 21.25
CA ILE A 3 28.26 6.38 22.16
C ILE A 3 27.68 6.87 23.47
N ASP A 4 28.16 8.01 24.00
CA ASP A 4 27.68 8.62 25.24
C ASP A 4 26.16 8.82 25.30
N LYS A 5 25.53 9.23 24.18
CA LYS A 5 24.06 9.38 24.11
C LYS A 5 23.29 8.06 24.22
N ILE A 6 23.93 6.94 23.91
CA ILE A 6 23.33 5.61 24.02
C ILE A 6 23.52 5.06 25.42
N THR A 7 24.72 5.25 25.98
CA THR A 7 25.06 4.79 27.34
C THR A 7 24.38 5.61 28.43
N ASP A 8 24.10 6.90 28.17
CA ASP A 8 23.46 7.80 29.12
C ASP A 8 21.92 7.66 29.20
N THR A 9 21.31 6.84 28.34
CA THR A 9 19.89 6.56 28.41
C THR A 9 19.64 5.27 29.19
N ASP A 10 18.83 5.32 30.22
CA ASP A 10 18.35 4.14 30.94
C ASP A 10 17.19 3.43 30.22
N ASP A 11 16.79 3.91 29.04
CA ASP A 11 15.71 3.37 28.22
C ASP A 11 16.25 2.58 27.03
N GLU A 12 16.11 1.26 27.10
CA GLU A 12 16.56 0.32 26.04
C GLU A 12 15.91 0.62 24.68
N ASN A 13 14.64 1.03 24.64
CA ASN A 13 13.93 1.36 23.42
C ASN A 13 14.48 2.64 22.77
N ILE A 14 14.82 3.66 23.56
CA ILE A 14 15.47 4.88 23.09
C ILE A 14 16.86 4.55 22.55
N ALA A 15 17.64 3.76 23.28
CA ALA A 15 18.97 3.30 22.83
C ALA A 15 18.90 2.59 21.48
N MET A 16 17.95 1.66 21.32
CA MET A 16 17.73 0.94 20.06
C MET A 16 17.34 1.87 18.90
N GLN A 17 16.48 2.86 19.11
CA GLN A 17 16.12 3.82 18.08
C GLN A 17 17.31 4.67 17.62
N ILE A 18 18.19 5.05 18.54
CA ILE A 18 19.43 5.79 18.21
C ILE A 18 20.36 4.89 17.37
N MET A 19 20.55 3.66 17.80
CA MET A 19 21.36 2.67 17.08
C MET A 19 20.81 2.37 15.70
N ALA A 20 19.51 2.16 15.57
CA ALA A 20 18.85 1.88 14.29
C ALA A 20 19.08 3.01 13.27
N LYS A 21 18.90 4.27 13.69
CA LYS A 21 19.19 5.44 12.83
C LYS A 21 20.65 5.51 12.42
N GLY A 22 21.58 5.26 13.35
CA GLY A 22 23.01 5.24 13.05
C GLY A 22 23.39 4.13 12.08
N ALA A 23 22.88 2.92 12.29
CA ALA A 23 23.09 1.76 11.41
C ALA A 23 22.52 2.01 10.01
N ALA A 24 21.31 2.55 9.92
CA ALA A 24 20.66 2.89 8.64
C ALA A 24 21.48 3.92 7.84
N GLN A 25 22.02 4.95 8.51
CA GLN A 25 22.90 5.94 7.86
C GLN A 25 24.19 5.31 7.36
N LEU A 26 24.83 4.43 8.16
CA LEU A 26 26.02 3.72 7.77
C LEU A 26 25.80 2.82 6.55
N ILE A 27 24.75 2.01 6.58
CA ILE A 27 24.38 1.10 5.49
C ILE A 27 24.08 1.88 4.21
N LYS A 28 23.32 2.97 4.31
CA LYS A 28 23.07 3.88 3.18
C LYS A 28 24.39 4.43 2.59
N LYS A 29 25.34 4.83 3.44
CA LYS A 29 26.66 5.30 3.01
C LYS A 29 27.45 4.20 2.28
N LEU A 30 27.45 2.99 2.80
CA LEU A 30 28.13 1.82 2.17
C LEU A 30 27.51 1.51 0.81
N TYR A 31 26.16 1.55 0.71
CA TYR A 31 25.47 1.41 -0.56
C TYR A 31 25.87 2.50 -1.57
N THR A 32 25.85 3.78 -1.14
CA THR A 32 26.17 4.91 -2.02
C THR A 32 27.61 4.85 -2.56
N LYS A 33 28.51 4.21 -1.81
CA LYS A 33 29.90 4.00 -2.22
C LYS A 33 30.10 2.72 -3.03
N ASN A 34 29.04 1.94 -3.30
CA ASN A 34 29.10 0.63 -3.94
C ASN A 34 29.99 -0.39 -3.17
N GLU A 35 30.05 -0.28 -1.84
CA GLU A 35 30.83 -1.17 -0.98
C GLU A 35 30.05 -2.43 -0.56
N ILE A 36 28.71 -2.45 -0.80
CA ILE A 36 27.82 -3.57 -0.51
C ILE A 36 26.91 -3.89 -1.69
N ASN A 37 26.58 -5.18 -1.90
CA ASN A 37 25.70 -5.67 -2.96
C ASN A 37 24.40 -6.29 -2.43
N GLY A 38 24.26 -6.43 -1.13
CA GLY A 38 23.07 -6.96 -0.47
C GLY A 38 23.12 -6.68 1.04
N PHE A 39 21.97 -6.76 1.67
CA PHE A 39 21.78 -6.57 3.10
C PHE A 39 21.08 -7.79 3.70
N ILE A 40 21.67 -8.37 4.72
CA ILE A 40 21.04 -9.41 5.53
C ILE A 40 21.19 -9.07 7.02
N ALA A 41 20.11 -9.24 7.77
CA ALA A 41 20.10 -9.08 9.21
C ALA A 41 19.38 -10.25 9.89
N LEU A 42 19.73 -10.53 11.13
CA LEU A 42 19.13 -11.60 11.92
C LEU A 42 18.70 -11.02 13.28
N GLY A 43 17.52 -11.43 13.76
CA GLY A 43 17.12 -11.00 15.10
C GLY A 43 15.76 -11.50 15.58
N GLY A 44 15.54 -11.30 16.87
CA GLY A 44 14.23 -11.33 17.52
C GLY A 44 13.48 -10.02 17.26
N THR A 45 12.58 -9.63 18.16
CA THR A 45 11.78 -8.38 18.03
C THR A 45 12.67 -7.14 17.89
N MET A 46 13.66 -6.97 18.77
CA MET A 46 14.58 -5.83 18.75
C MET A 46 15.47 -5.80 17.50
N GLY A 47 16.09 -6.93 17.16
CA GLY A 47 16.92 -7.03 15.97
C GLY A 47 16.12 -6.86 14.67
N THR A 48 14.86 -7.30 14.64
CA THR A 48 13.96 -7.08 13.52
C THR A 48 13.61 -5.60 13.38
N ASP A 49 13.32 -4.89 14.48
CA ASP A 49 13.02 -3.45 14.47
C ASP A 49 14.20 -2.64 13.90
N LEU A 50 15.42 -2.90 14.37
CA LEU A 50 16.64 -2.29 13.84
C LEU A 50 16.85 -2.63 12.35
N ALA A 51 16.66 -3.89 11.99
CA ALA A 51 16.83 -4.36 10.61
C ALA A 51 15.84 -3.71 9.62
N LEU A 52 14.61 -3.49 10.04
CA LEU A 52 13.60 -2.79 9.23
C LEU A 52 13.99 -1.33 8.97
N GLU A 53 14.54 -0.63 9.95
CA GLU A 53 15.07 0.74 9.78
C GLU A 53 16.21 0.77 8.76
N CYS A 54 17.14 -0.18 8.88
CA CYS A 54 18.25 -0.33 7.93
C CYS A 54 17.74 -0.64 6.51
N ALA A 55 16.86 -1.62 6.37
CA ALA A 55 16.29 -2.02 5.09
C ALA A 55 15.53 -0.89 4.40
N SER A 56 14.80 -0.07 5.17
CA SER A 56 14.08 1.11 4.67
C SER A 56 14.98 2.23 4.14
N SER A 57 16.25 2.23 4.53
CA SER A 57 17.24 3.19 4.04
C SER A 57 17.84 2.83 2.66
N LEU A 58 17.59 1.63 2.19
CA LEU A 58 18.11 1.09 0.94
C LEU A 58 17.06 1.19 -0.18
N PRO A 59 17.47 1.46 -1.43
CA PRO A 59 16.53 1.68 -2.52
C PRO A 59 15.83 0.40 -2.97
N LEU A 60 14.73 0.58 -3.69
CA LEU A 60 14.05 -0.51 -4.40
C LEU A 60 15.01 -1.26 -5.33
N GLY A 61 14.90 -2.59 -5.37
CA GLY A 61 15.74 -3.46 -6.18
C GLY A 61 17.12 -3.75 -5.58
N PHE A 62 17.44 -3.21 -4.40
CA PHE A 62 18.62 -3.66 -3.65
C PHE A 62 18.26 -4.88 -2.78
N PRO A 63 18.98 -6.01 -2.88
CA PRO A 63 18.65 -7.22 -2.12
C PRO A 63 18.64 -6.98 -0.61
N LYS A 64 17.48 -7.21 0.03
CA LYS A 64 17.23 -6.98 1.47
C LYS A 64 16.59 -8.22 2.09
N TYR A 65 17.28 -8.84 3.03
CA TYR A 65 16.82 -10.02 3.73
C TYR A 65 16.85 -9.83 5.23
N ILE A 66 15.78 -10.24 5.91
CA ILE A 66 15.71 -10.27 7.37
C ILE A 66 15.32 -11.67 7.81
N VAL A 67 16.20 -12.34 8.56
CA VAL A 67 15.89 -13.58 9.26
C VAL A 67 15.36 -13.20 10.64
N SER A 68 14.08 -13.47 10.86
CA SER A 68 13.36 -12.95 12.02
C SER A 68 12.57 -14.04 12.76
N THR A 69 12.60 -13.98 14.09
CA THR A 69 11.74 -14.83 14.94
C THR A 69 10.28 -14.39 14.91
N VAL A 70 10.01 -13.18 14.42
CA VAL A 70 8.66 -12.59 14.32
C VAL A 70 8.25 -12.31 12.87
N ALA A 71 8.93 -12.92 11.89
CA ALA A 71 8.54 -12.82 10.49
C ALA A 71 7.06 -13.23 10.33
N PHE A 72 6.33 -12.45 9.50
CA PHE A 72 4.90 -12.65 9.24
C PHE A 72 3.97 -12.49 10.46
N SER A 73 4.50 -12.01 11.58
CA SER A 73 3.73 -11.71 12.78
C SER A 73 3.03 -10.34 12.67
N PRO A 74 1.81 -10.18 13.23
CA PRO A 74 1.14 -8.88 13.32
C PRO A 74 1.86 -7.86 14.21
N LEU A 75 2.95 -8.24 14.88
CA LEU A 75 3.85 -7.31 15.60
C LEU A 75 4.60 -6.38 14.65
N ILE A 76 4.75 -6.76 13.37
CA ILE A 76 5.41 -5.93 12.37
C ILE A 76 4.33 -5.09 11.68
N PRO A 77 4.27 -3.77 11.93
CA PRO A 77 3.28 -2.92 11.29
C PRO A 77 3.60 -2.72 9.80
N PRO A 78 2.60 -2.72 8.93
CA PRO A 78 2.80 -2.59 7.48
C PRO A 78 3.63 -1.38 7.07
N ASP A 79 3.48 -0.24 7.75
CA ASP A 79 4.18 1.01 7.44
C ASP A 79 5.70 0.98 7.77
N ARG A 80 6.20 -0.10 8.37
CA ARG A 80 7.62 -0.32 8.62
C ARG A 80 8.31 -1.20 7.57
N MET A 81 7.55 -1.81 6.65
CA MET A 81 8.09 -2.75 5.67
C MET A 81 8.40 -2.08 4.33
N PRO A 82 9.65 -2.13 3.83
CA PRO A 82 9.97 -1.75 2.46
C PRO A 82 9.23 -2.62 1.43
N ALA A 83 8.96 -2.05 0.24
CA ALA A 83 8.15 -2.68 -0.80
C ALA A 83 8.71 -4.02 -1.31
N ASP A 84 10.02 -4.19 -1.27
CA ASP A 84 10.76 -5.34 -1.80
C ASP A 84 11.52 -6.13 -0.72
N LEU A 85 11.08 -6.03 0.54
CA LEU A 85 11.68 -6.77 1.65
C LEU A 85 11.44 -8.27 1.53
N GLN A 86 12.50 -9.05 1.74
CA GLN A 86 12.46 -10.50 1.87
C GLN A 86 12.56 -10.87 3.36
N MET A 87 11.67 -11.71 3.85
CA MET A 87 11.71 -12.20 5.22
C MET A 87 11.82 -13.73 5.27
N ILE A 88 12.64 -14.22 6.18
CA ILE A 88 12.81 -15.64 6.46
C ILE A 88 12.46 -15.88 7.92
N LEU A 89 11.48 -16.74 8.15
CA LEU A 89 11.09 -17.14 9.51
C LEU A 89 12.13 -18.10 10.09
N TRP A 90 12.75 -17.70 11.19
CA TRP A 90 13.52 -18.56 12.06
C TRP A 90 13.23 -18.23 13.53
N ALA A 91 12.37 -19.02 14.15
CA ALA A 91 11.93 -18.80 15.54
C ALA A 91 12.73 -19.59 16.58
N GLY A 92 13.71 -20.37 16.18
CA GLY A 92 14.46 -21.28 17.06
C GLY A 92 15.55 -20.62 17.92
N GLY A 93 15.78 -19.30 17.77
CA GLY A 93 16.86 -18.60 18.47
C GLY A 93 18.25 -18.95 17.95
N LEU A 94 19.26 -18.23 18.42
CA LEU A 94 20.66 -18.37 18.01
C LEU A 94 21.55 -18.78 19.20
N TYR A 95 21.06 -19.69 20.02
CA TYR A 95 21.84 -20.28 21.13
C TYR A 95 22.65 -21.50 20.65
N GLY A 96 23.82 -21.22 20.10
CA GLY A 96 24.66 -22.21 19.46
C GLY A 96 24.16 -22.65 18.08
N LEU A 97 25.01 -23.28 17.31
CA LEU A 97 24.74 -23.80 15.99
C LEU A 97 24.34 -25.27 16.07
N ASN A 98 23.06 -25.57 16.02
CA ASN A 98 22.55 -26.93 15.81
C ASN A 98 22.21 -27.13 14.32
N ASP A 99 21.88 -28.36 13.91
CA ASP A 99 21.67 -28.68 12.50
C ASP A 99 20.44 -27.99 11.89
N ILE A 100 19.39 -27.73 12.69
CA ILE A 100 18.22 -26.98 12.22
C ILE A 100 18.59 -25.52 11.97
N CYS A 101 19.34 -24.93 12.91
CA CYS A 101 19.84 -23.56 12.78
C CYS A 101 20.77 -23.42 11.57
N LYS A 102 21.72 -24.34 11.37
CA LYS A 102 22.60 -24.37 10.19
C LYS A 102 21.80 -24.45 8.89
N SER A 103 20.78 -25.32 8.84
CA SER A 103 19.93 -25.44 7.66
C SER A 103 19.25 -24.12 7.31
N SER A 104 18.60 -23.45 8.26
CA SER A 104 17.93 -22.17 8.02
C SER A 104 18.90 -21.05 7.65
N LEU A 105 20.02 -20.95 8.33
CA LEU A 105 21.01 -19.90 8.06
C LEU A 105 21.74 -20.11 6.72
N SER A 106 22.01 -21.35 6.31
CA SER A 106 22.60 -21.64 5.00
C SER A 106 21.62 -21.28 3.86
N GLN A 107 20.33 -21.53 4.02
CA GLN A 107 19.31 -21.09 3.07
C GLN A 107 19.25 -19.56 2.98
N ALA A 108 19.29 -18.86 4.11
CA ALA A 108 19.32 -17.41 4.16
C ALA A 108 20.57 -16.83 3.47
N ALA A 109 21.73 -17.42 3.71
CA ALA A 109 22.97 -17.02 3.02
C ALA A 109 22.90 -17.26 1.52
N GLY A 110 22.40 -18.42 1.08
CA GLY A 110 22.17 -18.71 -0.34
C GLY A 110 21.20 -17.73 -1.00
N SER A 111 20.14 -17.36 -0.30
CA SER A 111 19.13 -16.40 -0.79
C SER A 111 19.72 -15.02 -1.05
N ILE A 112 20.47 -14.45 -0.10
CA ILE A 112 21.07 -13.12 -0.29
C ILE A 112 22.17 -13.13 -1.37
N VAL A 113 23.01 -14.15 -1.40
CA VAL A 113 24.08 -14.28 -2.40
C VAL A 113 23.48 -14.47 -3.79
N GLY A 114 22.47 -15.34 -3.95
CA GLY A 114 21.77 -15.55 -5.20
C GLY A 114 21.11 -14.27 -5.69
N SER A 115 20.38 -13.57 -4.83
CA SER A 115 19.76 -12.30 -5.19
C SER A 115 20.76 -11.23 -5.59
N ALA A 116 21.85 -11.10 -4.85
CA ALA A 116 22.91 -10.12 -5.18
C ALA A 116 23.58 -10.40 -6.54
N SER A 117 23.59 -11.68 -6.96
CA SER A 117 24.20 -12.11 -8.22
C SER A 117 23.28 -11.96 -9.43
N THR A 118 21.94 -12.00 -9.23
CA THR A 118 20.97 -12.13 -10.32
C THR A 118 19.96 -11.01 -10.41
N VAL A 119 19.91 -10.09 -9.42
CA VAL A 119 18.91 -9.04 -9.37
C VAL A 119 19.00 -8.10 -10.59
N GLU A 120 17.88 -7.94 -11.25
CA GLU A 120 17.68 -6.87 -12.24
C GLU A 120 17.21 -5.62 -11.49
N LYS A 121 18.05 -4.59 -11.46
CA LYS A 121 17.69 -3.32 -10.83
C LYS A 121 16.61 -2.61 -11.64
N PRO A 122 15.56 -2.09 -11.02
CA PRO A 122 14.53 -1.34 -11.74
C PRO A 122 15.14 -0.17 -12.53
N ASP A 123 14.88 -0.13 -13.83
CA ASP A 123 15.31 0.94 -14.73
C ASP A 123 14.08 1.71 -15.22
N PHE A 124 13.76 2.81 -14.56
CA PHE A 124 12.59 3.64 -14.83
C PHE A 124 12.77 4.51 -16.08
N LYS A 125 13.00 3.88 -17.25
CA LYS A 125 13.17 4.60 -18.53
C LYS A 125 11.92 5.30 -19.04
N LYS A 126 10.75 4.78 -18.65
CA LYS A 126 9.44 5.36 -18.97
C LYS A 126 8.81 5.94 -17.72
N PRO A 127 8.00 6.99 -17.85
CA PRO A 127 7.21 7.47 -16.72
C PRO A 127 6.28 6.36 -16.22
N LEU A 128 6.28 6.12 -14.92
CA LEU A 128 5.55 5.03 -14.28
C LEU A 128 4.19 5.51 -13.74
N VAL A 129 3.12 4.81 -14.10
CA VAL A 129 1.81 4.97 -13.47
C VAL A 129 1.64 3.93 -12.38
N GLY A 130 1.41 4.38 -11.15
CA GLY A 130 1.00 3.51 -10.05
C GLY A 130 -0.51 3.33 -10.03
N MET A 131 -0.99 2.09 -10.03
CA MET A 131 -2.42 1.77 -10.00
C MET A 131 -2.74 0.80 -8.86
N THR A 132 -3.94 0.90 -8.30
CA THR A 132 -4.44 -0.05 -7.29
C THR A 132 -5.61 -0.87 -7.83
N SER A 133 -5.74 -2.11 -7.35
CA SER A 133 -6.83 -3.03 -7.71
C SER A 133 -7.13 -4.02 -6.59
N LEU A 134 -8.28 -4.71 -6.66
CA LEU A 134 -8.67 -5.74 -5.69
C LEU A 134 -9.37 -6.92 -6.39
N GLY A 135 -8.60 -7.84 -6.95
CA GLY A 135 -9.12 -9.02 -7.63
C GLY A 135 -10.26 -8.69 -8.61
N LYS A 136 -11.36 -9.43 -8.56
CA LYS A 136 -12.53 -9.17 -9.41
C LYS A 136 -13.28 -7.90 -9.01
N SER A 137 -13.20 -7.47 -7.75
CA SER A 137 -14.03 -6.38 -7.21
C SER A 137 -13.78 -5.05 -7.92
N THR A 138 -12.50 -4.73 -8.16
CA THR A 138 -12.06 -3.48 -8.77
C THR A 138 -10.88 -3.75 -9.70
N LEU A 139 -11.10 -4.53 -10.74
CA LEU A 139 -10.04 -4.98 -11.66
C LEU A 139 -10.37 -4.70 -13.12
N SER A 140 -11.63 -4.74 -13.53
CA SER A 140 -12.00 -4.71 -14.95
C SER A 140 -11.52 -3.44 -15.66
N TYR A 141 -11.43 -2.32 -14.97
CA TYR A 141 -10.85 -1.09 -15.54
C TYR A 141 -9.39 -1.27 -15.99
N MET A 142 -8.65 -2.17 -15.36
CA MET A 142 -7.26 -2.46 -15.73
C MET A 142 -7.09 -2.96 -17.15
N VAL A 143 -8.03 -3.82 -17.59
CA VAL A 143 -8.02 -4.40 -18.94
C VAL A 143 -8.11 -3.30 -20.01
N HIS A 144 -8.80 -2.21 -19.70
CA HIS A 144 -8.94 -1.06 -20.59
C HIS A 144 -7.85 -0.03 -20.41
N LEU A 145 -7.48 0.29 -19.16
CA LEU A 145 -6.54 1.38 -18.86
C LEU A 145 -5.09 1.03 -19.19
N LYS A 146 -4.62 -0.16 -18.78
CA LYS A 146 -3.19 -0.53 -18.94
C LYS A 146 -2.71 -0.43 -20.41
N PRO A 147 -3.36 -1.07 -21.40
CA PRO A 147 -2.90 -0.97 -22.78
C PRO A 147 -2.94 0.46 -23.32
N GLU A 148 -3.92 1.24 -22.92
CA GLU A 148 -4.08 2.63 -23.38
C GLU A 148 -3.04 3.57 -22.76
N LEU A 149 -2.65 3.35 -21.51
CA LEU A 149 -1.55 4.06 -20.86
C LEU A 149 -0.21 3.70 -21.49
N GLU A 150 0.01 2.43 -21.81
CA GLU A 150 1.23 1.97 -22.50
C GLU A 150 1.37 2.59 -23.90
N LYS A 151 0.27 2.72 -24.67
CA LYS A 151 0.25 3.44 -25.95
C LYS A 151 0.63 4.93 -25.82
N ARG A 152 0.35 5.53 -24.66
CA ARG A 152 0.72 6.91 -24.32
C ARG A 152 2.16 7.06 -23.83
N GLY A 153 2.92 5.97 -23.81
CA GLY A 153 4.33 5.96 -23.43
C GLY A 153 4.62 5.71 -21.95
N PHE A 154 3.60 5.41 -21.15
CA PHE A 154 3.80 5.04 -19.75
C PHE A 154 4.21 3.59 -19.57
N ASP A 155 4.87 3.30 -18.46
CA ASP A 155 4.88 1.99 -17.83
C ASP A 155 3.83 1.93 -16.72
N THR A 156 3.32 0.76 -16.36
CA THR A 156 2.26 0.62 -15.36
C THR A 156 2.61 -0.42 -14.31
N ALA A 157 2.55 -0.02 -13.04
CA ALA A 157 2.68 -0.91 -11.89
C ALA A 157 1.34 -1.01 -11.15
N VAL A 158 0.85 -2.24 -10.97
CA VAL A 158 -0.44 -2.51 -10.34
C VAL A 158 -0.25 -3.18 -9.00
N PHE A 159 -0.89 -2.62 -7.97
CA PHE A 159 -0.79 -3.07 -6.59
C PHE A 159 -2.12 -3.64 -6.10
N HIS A 160 -2.05 -4.83 -5.52
CA HIS A 160 -3.23 -5.51 -5.00
C HIS A 160 -3.56 -5.01 -3.59
N SER A 161 -4.73 -4.38 -3.42
CA SER A 161 -5.14 -3.66 -2.20
C SER A 161 -5.63 -4.60 -1.09
N THR A 162 -4.74 -5.43 -0.56
CA THR A 162 -4.99 -6.36 0.56
C THR A 162 -4.05 -6.15 1.74
N GLY A 163 -3.59 -4.92 1.95
CA GLY A 163 -2.68 -4.49 3.02
C GLY A 163 -1.27 -4.25 2.50
N MET A 164 -0.56 -5.28 2.11
CA MET A 164 0.84 -5.16 1.69
C MET A 164 1.01 -4.49 0.32
N GLY A 165 0.06 -4.67 -0.59
CA GLY A 165 0.11 -4.02 -1.91
C GLY A 165 0.00 -2.50 -1.81
N GLY A 166 -0.94 -1.99 -1.03
CA GLY A 166 -1.02 -0.56 -0.75
C GLY A 166 0.19 -0.04 0.03
N ARG A 167 0.83 -0.87 0.87
CA ARG A 167 2.08 -0.48 1.53
C ARG A 167 3.20 -0.26 0.51
N ALA A 168 3.37 -1.21 -0.43
CA ALA A 168 4.35 -1.08 -1.51
C ALA A 168 4.06 0.15 -2.40
N PHE A 169 2.79 0.36 -2.75
CA PHE A 169 2.33 1.52 -3.49
C PHE A 169 2.67 2.85 -2.79
N GLU A 170 2.37 2.98 -1.50
CA GLU A 170 2.68 4.19 -0.72
C GLU A 170 4.19 4.42 -0.58
N ASN A 171 4.99 3.36 -0.43
CA ASN A 171 6.45 3.46 -0.40
C ASN A 171 6.98 4.07 -1.71
N LEU A 172 6.55 3.55 -2.86
CA LEU A 172 6.98 4.06 -4.17
C LEU A 172 6.49 5.49 -4.42
N ALA A 173 5.27 5.83 -3.99
CA ALA A 173 4.76 7.20 -4.02
C ALA A 173 5.62 8.13 -3.14
N SER A 174 6.04 7.67 -1.96
CA SER A 174 6.91 8.45 -1.05
C SER A 174 8.31 8.70 -1.62
N GLU A 175 8.79 7.81 -2.49
CA GLU A 175 10.07 7.90 -3.19
C GLU A 175 9.99 8.64 -4.54
N ASN A 176 8.82 9.22 -4.88
CA ASN A 176 8.56 9.89 -6.18
C ASN A 176 8.80 8.97 -7.40
N LYS A 177 8.48 7.67 -7.30
CA LYS A 177 8.64 6.72 -8.40
C LYS A 177 7.52 6.81 -9.44
N PHE A 178 6.39 7.42 -9.10
CA PHE A 178 5.25 7.56 -10.01
C PHE A 178 5.20 8.95 -10.64
N SER A 179 4.93 9.00 -11.94
CA SER A 179 4.61 10.22 -12.67
C SER A 179 3.10 10.55 -12.61
N LEU A 180 2.29 9.53 -12.38
CA LEU A 180 0.85 9.59 -12.21
C LEU A 180 0.40 8.48 -11.25
N VAL A 181 -0.57 8.78 -10.41
CA VAL A 181 -1.26 7.80 -9.57
C VAL A 181 -2.70 7.66 -10.04
N ILE A 182 -3.16 6.41 -10.22
CA ILE A 182 -4.55 6.03 -10.48
C ILE A 182 -4.99 5.10 -9.35
N ASP A 183 -5.50 5.68 -8.27
CA ASP A 183 -5.85 4.97 -7.05
C ASP A 183 -7.36 4.69 -6.98
N PHE A 184 -7.77 3.59 -7.62
CA PHE A 184 -9.17 3.23 -7.80
C PHE A 184 -9.66 2.16 -6.81
N CYS A 185 -8.82 1.71 -5.88
CA CYS A 185 -9.24 0.79 -4.82
C CYS A 185 -8.79 1.30 -3.45
N LEU A 186 -9.71 1.84 -2.68
CA LEU A 186 -9.47 2.40 -1.36
C LEU A 186 -9.86 1.44 -0.21
N GLN A 187 -9.97 0.14 -0.48
CA GLN A 187 -10.32 -0.87 0.54
C GLN A 187 -9.42 -0.79 1.77
N GLU A 188 -8.10 -0.70 1.58
CA GLU A 188 -7.13 -0.63 2.67
C GLU A 188 -7.26 0.65 3.50
N PHE A 189 -7.61 1.76 2.86
CA PHE A 189 -7.91 3.02 3.56
C PHE A 189 -9.16 2.87 4.43
N THR A 190 -10.22 2.27 3.87
CA THR A 190 -11.45 1.96 4.61
C THR A 190 -11.16 1.02 5.78
N ASN A 191 -10.38 -0.01 5.56
CA ASN A 191 -9.93 -0.95 6.58
C ASN A 191 -9.21 -0.24 7.72
N TYR A 192 -8.30 0.70 7.41
CA TYR A 192 -7.60 1.51 8.40
C TYR A 192 -8.57 2.38 9.21
N VAL A 193 -9.49 3.10 8.54
CA VAL A 193 -10.50 3.96 9.19
C VAL A 193 -11.39 3.19 10.17
N HIS A 194 -11.64 1.92 9.86
CA HIS A 194 -12.48 1.03 10.67
C HIS A 194 -11.70 0.03 11.54
N GLY A 195 -10.37 0.19 11.65
CA GLY A 195 -9.53 -0.60 12.57
C GLY A 195 -9.44 -2.09 12.21
N SER A 196 -9.50 -2.42 10.93
CA SER A 196 -9.14 -3.74 10.45
C SER A 196 -7.62 -3.93 10.43
N ILE A 197 -7.16 -5.16 10.64
CA ILE A 197 -5.75 -5.52 10.51
C ILE A 197 -5.32 -5.60 9.04
N VAL A 198 -6.26 -5.71 8.10
CA VAL A 198 -6.00 -5.77 6.66
C VAL A 198 -5.88 -4.35 6.11
N ASN A 199 -4.83 -3.65 6.49
CA ASN A 199 -4.59 -2.27 6.07
C ASN A 199 -3.12 -2.05 5.72
N SER A 200 -2.82 -0.98 5.01
CA SER A 200 -1.47 -0.61 4.56
C SER A 200 -0.77 0.45 5.41
N GLY A 201 -1.34 0.79 6.56
CA GLY A 201 -0.80 1.79 7.47
C GLY A 201 -1.50 3.15 7.38
N LYS A 202 -1.08 4.06 8.24
CA LYS A 202 -1.69 5.39 8.44
C LYS A 202 -1.48 6.38 7.29
N ASP A 203 -0.53 6.10 6.42
CA ASP A 203 -0.15 6.95 5.28
C ASP A 203 -0.80 6.51 3.96
N ARG A 204 -1.71 5.53 3.97
CA ARG A 204 -2.52 5.15 2.81
C ARG A 204 -3.32 6.36 2.31
N LEU A 205 -3.26 6.63 0.99
CA LEU A 205 -3.86 7.78 0.32
C LEU A 205 -3.18 9.13 0.64
N VAL A 206 -1.94 9.12 1.15
CA VAL A 206 -1.25 10.34 1.61
C VAL A 206 -0.04 10.70 0.75
N ASN A 207 0.80 9.72 0.38
CA ASN A 207 2.14 10.02 -0.12
C ASN A 207 2.13 10.62 -1.54
N ALA A 208 1.22 10.20 -2.42
CA ALA A 208 1.08 10.81 -3.73
C ALA A 208 0.77 12.31 -3.62
N GLY A 209 -0.24 12.67 -2.82
CA GLY A 209 -0.61 14.07 -2.59
C GLY A 209 0.48 14.88 -1.89
N LYS A 210 1.15 14.31 -0.88
CA LYS A 210 2.25 14.94 -0.15
C LYS A 210 3.42 15.31 -1.07
N ASN A 211 3.73 14.44 -2.03
CA ASN A 211 4.83 14.59 -2.97
C ASN A 211 4.44 15.29 -4.28
N ALA A 212 3.25 15.88 -4.31
CA ALA A 212 2.74 16.60 -5.47
C ALA A 212 2.64 15.74 -6.76
N ILE A 213 2.52 14.41 -6.62
CA ILE A 213 2.26 13.52 -7.75
C ILE A 213 0.81 13.73 -8.20
N PRO A 214 0.54 13.98 -9.50
CA PRO A 214 -0.82 14.02 -10.01
C PRO A 214 -1.56 12.71 -9.71
N GLN A 215 -2.81 12.80 -9.24
CA GLN A 215 -3.55 11.61 -8.85
C GLN A 215 -5.02 11.68 -9.27
N ILE A 216 -5.50 10.58 -9.85
CA ILE A 216 -6.92 10.32 -10.11
C ILE A 216 -7.35 9.24 -9.12
N VAL A 217 -8.38 9.52 -8.34
CA VAL A 217 -8.81 8.67 -7.23
C VAL A 217 -10.27 8.26 -7.43
N ALA A 218 -10.60 7.02 -7.10
CA ALA A 218 -12.00 6.58 -7.03
C ALA A 218 -12.23 5.74 -5.77
N PRO A 219 -13.47 5.74 -5.22
CA PRO A 219 -13.75 5.09 -3.94
C PRO A 219 -13.99 3.57 -4.06
N GLY A 220 -13.28 2.89 -4.94
CA GLY A 220 -13.51 1.46 -5.14
C GLY A 220 -13.39 0.64 -3.87
N ALA A 221 -14.37 -0.23 -3.64
CA ALA A 221 -14.53 -1.10 -2.48
C ALA A 221 -14.52 -0.38 -1.11
N SER A 222 -14.82 0.92 -1.08
CA SER A 222 -14.85 1.72 0.17
C SER A 222 -16.13 1.51 1.00
N ASP A 223 -17.03 0.66 0.58
CA ASP A 223 -18.25 0.26 1.27
C ASP A 223 -18.08 -1.06 2.07
N LEU A 224 -16.89 -1.64 2.04
CA LEU A 224 -16.55 -2.90 2.68
C LEU A 224 -15.46 -2.70 3.73
N VAL A 225 -15.45 -3.60 4.73
CA VAL A 225 -14.33 -3.74 5.67
C VAL A 225 -13.91 -5.20 5.75
N ASP A 226 -12.63 -5.44 5.52
CA ASP A 226 -12.07 -6.78 5.55
C ASP A 226 -11.74 -7.23 6.97
N ILE A 227 -11.90 -8.52 7.21
CA ILE A 227 -11.44 -9.19 8.42
C ILE A 227 -10.75 -10.51 8.06
N GLN A 228 -9.96 -11.03 8.99
CA GLN A 228 -9.49 -12.41 8.89
C GLN A 228 -10.67 -13.39 9.01
N SER A 229 -10.82 -14.30 8.05
CA SER A 229 -11.95 -15.27 8.02
C SER A 229 -11.86 -16.36 9.09
N TRP A 230 -10.65 -16.65 9.57
CA TRP A 230 -10.35 -17.69 10.56
C TRP A 230 -10.50 -17.24 12.02
N GLY A 231 -10.69 -15.94 12.25
CA GLY A 231 -10.87 -15.36 13.59
C GLY A 231 -12.33 -15.17 13.97
N GLU A 232 -12.56 -14.74 15.20
CA GLU A 232 -13.88 -14.35 15.65
C GLU A 232 -14.37 -13.10 14.89
N LYS A 233 -15.64 -13.14 14.48
CA LYS A 233 -16.26 -11.99 13.82
C LYS A 233 -16.54 -10.89 14.85
N PRO A 234 -16.05 -9.65 14.63
CA PRO A 234 -16.25 -8.58 15.58
C PRO A 234 -17.73 -8.27 15.83
N VAL A 235 -18.12 -8.16 17.10
CA VAL A 235 -19.52 -7.92 17.53
C VAL A 235 -20.15 -6.70 16.85
N ARG A 236 -19.35 -5.66 16.56
CA ARG A 236 -19.80 -4.43 15.86
C ARG A 236 -20.36 -4.66 14.44
N PHE A 237 -20.07 -5.81 13.83
CA PHE A 237 -20.58 -6.20 12.51
C PHE A 237 -21.71 -7.21 12.58
N LYS A 238 -22.21 -7.55 13.76
CA LYS A 238 -23.33 -8.48 13.94
C LYS A 238 -24.55 -7.98 13.16
N GLY A 239 -25.14 -8.86 12.37
CA GLY A 239 -26.33 -8.56 11.55
C GLY A 239 -26.04 -7.84 10.23
N ARG A 240 -24.78 -7.66 9.84
CA ARG A 240 -24.39 -7.11 8.53
C ARG A 240 -24.11 -8.23 7.55
N GLU A 241 -24.32 -7.94 6.28
CA GLU A 241 -23.95 -8.83 5.18
C GLU A 241 -22.45 -9.10 5.20
N TYR A 242 -22.10 -10.37 5.05
CA TYR A 242 -20.74 -10.87 5.05
C TYR A 242 -20.45 -11.69 3.82
N HIS A 243 -19.41 -11.32 3.09
CA HIS A 243 -18.91 -12.07 1.95
C HIS A 243 -17.55 -12.69 2.28
N ALA A 244 -17.48 -14.04 2.25
CA ALA A 244 -16.24 -14.77 2.43
C ALA A 244 -15.53 -14.93 1.09
N HIS A 245 -14.36 -14.31 0.92
CA HIS A 245 -13.54 -14.48 -0.28
C HIS A 245 -12.83 -15.84 -0.30
N ASN A 246 -12.26 -16.21 0.85
CA ASN A 246 -11.52 -17.45 1.04
C ASN A 246 -11.31 -17.71 2.55
N ARG A 247 -10.47 -18.70 2.89
CA ARG A 247 -10.17 -19.05 4.29
C ARG A 247 -9.32 -18.01 5.03
N LEU A 248 -8.73 -17.04 4.35
CA LEU A 248 -7.87 -16.02 4.94
C LEU A 248 -8.61 -14.71 5.18
N ILE A 249 -9.48 -14.30 4.25
CA ILE A 249 -10.10 -12.98 4.23
C ILE A 249 -11.57 -13.04 3.84
N GLY A 250 -12.38 -12.23 4.48
CA GLY A 250 -13.76 -11.92 4.12
C GLY A 250 -14.13 -10.51 4.51
N SER A 251 -15.21 -9.99 3.95
CA SER A 251 -15.61 -8.60 4.07
C SER A 251 -17.02 -8.46 4.64
N PHE A 252 -17.22 -7.48 5.51
CA PHE A 252 -18.53 -7.00 5.93
C PHE A 252 -18.89 -5.73 5.17
N SER A 253 -20.17 -5.61 4.78
CA SER A 253 -20.71 -4.35 4.28
C SER A 253 -20.74 -3.28 5.38
N LEU A 254 -20.46 -2.03 5.01
CA LEU A 254 -20.51 -0.91 5.93
C LEU A 254 -21.93 -0.37 6.09
N SER A 255 -22.30 0.02 7.32
CA SER A 255 -23.53 0.75 7.58
C SER A 255 -23.49 2.14 6.94
N LYS A 256 -24.65 2.75 6.76
CA LYS A 256 -24.79 4.14 6.28
C LYS A 256 -23.90 5.11 7.05
N ARG A 257 -23.83 5.00 8.38
CA ARG A 257 -22.97 5.83 9.26
C ARG A 257 -21.47 5.57 8.99
N ASP A 258 -21.10 4.32 8.77
CA ASP A 258 -19.69 3.96 8.53
C ASP A 258 -19.26 4.39 7.13
N ARG A 259 -20.12 4.27 6.12
CA ARG A 259 -19.91 4.80 4.76
C ARG A 259 -19.72 6.33 4.80
N GLU A 260 -20.54 7.05 5.57
CA GLU A 260 -20.37 8.49 5.79
C GLU A 260 -19.01 8.83 6.43
N LYS A 261 -18.60 8.06 7.47
CA LYS A 261 -17.29 8.22 8.09
C LYS A 261 -16.17 8.00 7.08
N THR A 262 -16.26 6.98 6.24
CA THR A 262 -15.27 6.69 5.21
C THR A 262 -15.18 7.83 4.20
N ALA A 263 -16.30 8.27 3.63
CA ALA A 263 -16.35 9.36 2.67
C ALA A 263 -15.73 10.66 3.20
N LYS A 264 -16.06 11.04 4.43
CA LYS A 264 -15.46 12.21 5.12
C LYS A 264 -13.94 12.07 5.29
N ASN A 265 -13.45 10.88 5.65
CA ASN A 265 -12.02 10.67 5.81
C ASN A 265 -11.27 10.69 4.46
N ILE A 266 -11.85 10.15 3.39
CA ILE A 266 -11.29 10.24 2.02
C ILE A 266 -11.15 11.73 1.65
N ALA A 267 -12.22 12.50 1.68
CA ALA A 267 -12.21 13.92 1.33
C ALA A 267 -11.20 14.72 2.17
N LYS A 268 -11.21 14.52 3.49
CA LYS A 268 -10.28 15.17 4.43
C LYS A 268 -8.81 14.84 4.13
N THR A 269 -8.53 13.62 3.67
CA THR A 269 -7.16 13.21 3.34
C THR A 269 -6.72 13.83 2.02
N LEU A 270 -7.57 13.78 1.00
CA LEU A 270 -7.28 14.34 -0.32
C LEU A 270 -7.15 15.87 -0.31
N ALA A 271 -7.89 16.57 0.55
CA ALA A 271 -7.79 18.03 0.72
C ALA A 271 -6.38 18.52 1.13
N LYS A 272 -5.52 17.61 1.61
CA LYS A 272 -4.13 17.92 1.99
C LYS A 272 -3.14 17.72 0.83
N ALA A 273 -3.61 17.25 -0.31
CA ALA A 273 -2.76 17.01 -1.47
C ALA A 273 -2.18 18.32 -2.02
N LYS A 274 -0.89 18.28 -2.38
CA LYS A 274 -0.17 19.40 -3.01
C LYS A 274 -0.20 19.28 -4.55
N GLY A 275 -0.35 18.06 -5.06
CA GLY A 275 -0.46 17.77 -6.48
C GLY A 275 -1.88 17.88 -7.00
N ARG A 276 -2.03 17.96 -8.33
CA ARG A 276 -3.35 17.91 -8.98
C ARG A 276 -4.08 16.64 -8.56
N THR A 277 -5.24 16.79 -7.97
CA THR A 277 -6.05 15.68 -7.48
C THR A 277 -7.45 15.76 -8.08
N HIS A 278 -7.89 14.68 -8.69
CA HIS A 278 -9.24 14.56 -9.27
C HIS A 278 -9.91 13.28 -8.79
N VAL A 279 -11.16 13.38 -8.38
CA VAL A 279 -11.95 12.24 -7.88
C VAL A 279 -13.00 11.86 -8.90
N LEU A 280 -13.03 10.59 -9.29
CA LEU A 280 -14.10 10.01 -10.11
C LEU A 280 -15.08 9.28 -9.20
N ILE A 281 -16.37 9.65 -9.26
CA ILE A 281 -17.43 9.09 -8.42
C ILE A 281 -18.36 8.24 -9.30
N PRO A 282 -18.19 6.90 -9.35
CA PRO A 282 -19.09 6.03 -10.10
C PRO A 282 -20.40 5.86 -9.34
N MET A 283 -21.51 6.25 -9.97
CA MET A 283 -22.81 6.32 -9.33
C MET A 283 -23.61 5.01 -9.36
N ARG A 284 -23.14 4.01 -10.15
CA ARG A 284 -23.81 2.71 -10.31
C ARG A 284 -23.11 1.53 -9.64
N GLY A 285 -22.06 1.79 -8.86
CA GLY A 285 -21.35 0.79 -8.09
C GLY A 285 -19.84 1.03 -8.00
N ILE A 286 -19.25 0.59 -6.89
CA ILE A 286 -17.85 0.80 -6.55
C ILE A 286 -17.08 -0.51 -6.35
N GLN A 287 -17.72 -1.66 -6.54
CA GLN A 287 -17.11 -3.00 -6.47
C GLN A 287 -18.03 -4.03 -7.15
N GLU A 288 -17.51 -5.22 -7.49
CA GLU A 288 -18.22 -6.18 -8.36
C GLU A 288 -19.52 -6.73 -7.75
N TRP A 289 -19.61 -6.86 -6.43
CA TRP A 289 -20.75 -7.45 -5.74
C TRP A 289 -21.84 -6.45 -5.36
N ASP A 290 -21.71 -5.16 -5.72
CA ASP A 290 -22.72 -4.13 -5.51
C ASP A 290 -23.58 -3.85 -6.75
N LYS A 291 -23.41 -4.63 -7.82
CA LYS A 291 -24.26 -4.61 -9.01
C LYS A 291 -25.65 -5.13 -8.71
N GLU A 292 -26.64 -4.71 -9.50
CA GLU A 292 -28.01 -5.22 -9.40
C GLU A 292 -28.03 -6.75 -9.55
N GLY A 293 -28.65 -7.43 -8.58
CA GLY A 293 -28.71 -8.88 -8.50
C GLY A 293 -27.55 -9.56 -7.73
N GLU A 294 -26.52 -8.82 -7.37
CA GLU A 294 -25.39 -9.33 -6.58
C GLU A 294 -25.65 -9.22 -5.06
N ALA A 295 -24.85 -10.00 -4.29
CA ALA A 295 -25.09 -10.20 -2.86
C ALA A 295 -24.96 -8.96 -1.97
N LEU A 296 -24.23 -7.94 -2.43
CA LEU A 296 -23.98 -6.71 -1.66
C LEU A 296 -24.64 -5.47 -2.32
N TYR A 297 -25.63 -5.70 -3.19
CA TYR A 297 -26.35 -4.62 -3.85
C TYR A 297 -27.10 -3.76 -2.83
N ASP A 298 -26.67 -2.50 -2.68
CA ASP A 298 -27.23 -1.51 -1.76
C ASP A 298 -27.21 -0.11 -2.39
N PRO A 299 -28.14 0.16 -3.33
CA PRO A 299 -28.17 1.43 -4.07
C PRO A 299 -28.41 2.66 -3.17
N GLU A 300 -29.16 2.50 -2.07
CA GLU A 300 -29.38 3.59 -1.11
C GLU A 300 -28.10 3.93 -0.34
N GLY A 301 -27.37 2.91 0.13
CA GLY A 301 -26.09 3.07 0.79
C GLY A 301 -25.03 3.67 -0.13
N LEU A 302 -24.97 3.23 -1.39
CA LEU A 302 -24.10 3.80 -2.42
C LEU A 302 -24.44 5.28 -2.67
N SER A 303 -25.72 5.60 -2.92
CA SER A 303 -26.16 6.98 -3.13
C SER A 303 -25.82 7.89 -1.97
N HIS A 304 -26.00 7.40 -0.73
CA HIS A 304 -25.65 8.16 0.47
C HIS A 304 -24.13 8.40 0.56
N PHE A 305 -23.31 7.38 0.28
CA PHE A 305 -21.86 7.49 0.25
C PHE A 305 -21.41 8.51 -0.79
N CYS A 306 -21.84 8.38 -2.05
CA CYS A 306 -21.47 9.28 -3.14
C CYS A 306 -21.88 10.74 -2.85
N LYS A 307 -23.10 10.97 -2.37
CA LYS A 307 -23.57 12.30 -1.96
C LYS A 307 -22.74 12.90 -0.83
N THR A 308 -22.34 12.06 0.13
CA THR A 308 -21.47 12.50 1.22
C THR A 308 -20.09 12.86 0.70
N LEU A 309 -19.46 12.00 -0.11
CA LEU A 309 -18.15 12.24 -0.68
C LEU A 309 -18.12 13.54 -1.49
N LYS A 310 -19.10 13.73 -2.39
CA LYS A 310 -19.26 14.97 -3.17
C LYS A 310 -19.34 16.21 -2.29
N ARG A 311 -20.16 16.18 -1.24
CA ARG A 311 -20.36 17.32 -0.33
C ARG A 311 -19.08 17.69 0.43
N GLU A 312 -18.27 16.69 0.79
CA GLU A 312 -17.08 16.87 1.61
C GLU A 312 -15.83 17.20 0.78
N ILE A 313 -15.84 16.94 -0.55
CA ILE A 313 -14.75 17.36 -1.44
C ILE A 313 -14.77 18.88 -1.55
N SER A 314 -13.61 19.50 -1.44
CA SER A 314 -13.42 20.95 -1.54
C SER A 314 -12.14 21.28 -2.32
N ASP A 315 -12.04 22.51 -2.79
CA ASP A 315 -10.84 23.01 -3.45
C ASP A 315 -9.57 22.73 -2.61
N PRO A 316 -8.46 22.37 -3.27
CA PRO A 316 -8.21 22.32 -4.72
C PRO A 316 -8.55 20.98 -5.41
N VAL A 317 -9.21 20.05 -4.71
CA VAL A 317 -9.63 18.75 -5.25
C VAL A 317 -10.84 18.94 -6.16
N THR A 318 -10.75 18.44 -7.40
CA THR A 318 -11.85 18.44 -8.36
C THR A 318 -12.49 17.05 -8.44
N PHE A 319 -13.71 16.96 -8.97
CA PHE A 319 -14.38 15.67 -9.15
C PHE A 319 -15.35 15.67 -10.34
N ASP A 320 -15.62 14.47 -10.86
CA ASP A 320 -16.70 14.17 -11.80
C ASP A 320 -17.58 13.05 -11.25
N GLU A 321 -18.92 13.19 -11.40
CA GLU A 321 -19.90 12.11 -11.18
C GLU A 321 -20.13 11.38 -12.49
N LEU A 322 -20.04 10.06 -12.48
CA LEU A 322 -20.22 9.23 -13.66
C LEU A 322 -21.40 8.27 -13.49
N ASP A 323 -22.36 8.34 -14.40
CA ASP A 323 -23.54 7.44 -14.41
C ASP A 323 -23.16 6.05 -14.95
N CYS A 324 -22.13 5.45 -14.36
CA CYS A 324 -21.65 4.12 -14.69
C CYS A 324 -21.10 3.41 -13.43
N HIS A 325 -20.82 2.13 -13.57
CA HIS A 325 -20.12 1.34 -12.56
C HIS A 325 -18.61 1.52 -12.69
N ILE A 326 -17.84 1.37 -11.59
CA ILE A 326 -16.37 1.52 -11.60
C ILE A 326 -15.67 0.57 -12.58
N ASN A 327 -16.25 -0.60 -12.84
CA ASN A 327 -15.73 -1.60 -13.76
C ASN A 327 -16.25 -1.45 -15.20
N ASP A 328 -17.05 -0.44 -15.50
CA ASP A 328 -17.54 -0.18 -16.86
C ASP A 328 -16.47 0.49 -17.73
N LYS A 329 -16.56 0.30 -19.03
CA LYS A 329 -15.64 0.89 -20.00
C LYS A 329 -15.69 2.41 -19.99
N GLU A 330 -16.86 2.99 -19.78
CA GLU A 330 -17.11 4.42 -19.68
C GLU A 330 -16.28 5.08 -18.59
N PHE A 331 -16.14 4.40 -17.44
CA PHE A 331 -15.27 4.84 -16.34
C PHE A 331 -13.81 4.95 -16.78
N SER A 332 -13.32 3.93 -17.48
CA SER A 332 -11.95 3.91 -18.01
C SER A 332 -11.74 4.96 -19.09
N THR A 333 -12.74 5.18 -19.96
CA THR A 333 -12.70 6.22 -21.01
C THR A 333 -12.55 7.59 -20.40
N LYS A 334 -13.36 7.92 -19.40
CA LYS A 334 -13.27 9.21 -18.69
C LYS A 334 -11.91 9.40 -18.01
N THR A 335 -11.38 8.34 -17.43
CA THR A 335 -10.02 8.38 -16.84
C THR A 335 -8.97 8.78 -17.87
N LEU A 336 -9.02 8.18 -19.07
CA LEU A 336 -8.08 8.47 -20.15
C LEU A 336 -8.23 9.90 -20.70
N GLU A 337 -9.45 10.43 -20.77
CA GLU A 337 -9.68 11.83 -21.13
C GLU A 337 -8.97 12.80 -20.18
N ILE A 338 -9.04 12.53 -18.87
CA ILE A 338 -8.35 13.33 -17.85
C ILE A 338 -6.83 13.18 -17.99
N VAL A 339 -6.33 11.99 -18.24
CA VAL A 339 -4.90 11.75 -18.49
C VAL A 339 -4.43 12.53 -19.72
N ASP A 340 -5.16 12.49 -20.82
CA ASP A 340 -4.83 13.21 -22.06
C ASP A 340 -4.85 14.73 -21.86
N GLU A 341 -5.81 15.25 -21.11
CA GLU A 341 -5.84 16.65 -20.70
C GLU A 341 -4.61 17.03 -19.86
N TRP A 342 -4.27 16.20 -18.87
CA TRP A 342 -3.15 16.47 -17.99
C TRP A 342 -1.79 16.36 -18.68
N ILE A 343 -1.66 15.51 -19.69
CA ILE A 343 -0.49 15.49 -20.59
C ILE A 343 -0.42 16.79 -21.38
N LYS A 344 -1.53 17.18 -22.04
CA LYS A 344 -1.61 18.38 -22.86
C LYS A 344 -1.33 19.67 -22.08
N THR A 345 -1.76 19.72 -20.83
CA THR A 345 -1.61 20.92 -19.96
C THR A 345 -0.30 20.89 -19.16
N GLY A 346 0.54 19.85 -19.29
CA GLY A 346 1.82 19.75 -18.59
C GLY A 346 1.70 19.42 -17.09
N VAL A 347 0.54 18.96 -16.63
CA VAL A 347 0.35 18.44 -15.26
C VAL A 347 1.15 17.15 -15.09
N ILE A 348 1.09 16.27 -16.09
CA ILE A 348 1.94 15.08 -16.17
C ILE A 348 3.16 15.43 -17.02
N LYS A 349 4.35 15.15 -16.49
CA LYS A 349 5.63 15.38 -17.20
C LYS A 349 6.23 14.03 -17.59
N PHE A 350 6.76 13.94 -18.82
CA PHE A 350 7.49 12.80 -19.34
C PHE A 350 8.99 12.94 -19.11
#